data_c84633142b9f0256477f147bc51037d6
#
_entry.id   c84633142b9f0256477f147bc51037d6
#
_cell.length_a   1.000
_cell.length_b   1.000
_cell.length_c   1.000
_cell.angle_alpha   90.00
_cell.angle_beta   90.00
_cell.angle_gamma   90.00
#
_symmetry.space_group_name_H-M   'P 1'
#
loop_
_entity.id
_entity.type
_entity.pdbx_description
1 polymer ?
#
loop_
_entity_poly.entity_id
_entity_poly.type
_entity_poly.pdbx_seq_one_letter_code
_entity_poly.pdbx_strand_id
1 'polypeptide(L)'
;FDPNVFSRRVTRAEWDAIVGNEDHPLQNRAIQNVYSPGSVWKAIVAYAALTSGIDASETTTCPGYATFYGRKFRCHGVHGTVDLPTALQVSCDVWFYNAGRQLGVDAIARAARAFGFGRPTGVDLSPEKAGNVPSTAWSLAARKHPWYPGETISVAIGQGPLLVSALQTARAFAGLANRDGALPVPHLFRIGEHVRSGKRVAY
;
A
#
# COMPACT_ATOMS: atom_id res chain seq x y z
N PHE A 1 -3.37 2.05 25.74
CA PHE A 1 -4.63 2.82 25.81
C PHE A 1 -5.82 1.88 25.80
N ASP A 2 -6.71 2.05 26.79
CA ASP A 2 -7.96 1.29 26.86
C ASP A 2 -9.11 2.15 26.31
N PRO A 3 -9.73 1.79 25.17
CA PRO A 3 -10.83 2.55 24.59
C PRO A 3 -12.12 2.48 25.42
N ASN A 4 -12.24 1.53 26.37
CA ASN A 4 -13.42 1.40 27.24
C ASN A 4 -13.60 2.61 28.18
N VAL A 5 -12.59 3.45 28.35
CA VAL A 5 -12.78 4.73 29.08
C VAL A 5 -13.90 5.58 28.50
N PHE A 6 -14.19 5.45 27.18
CA PHE A 6 -15.26 6.17 26.50
C PHE A 6 -16.66 5.53 26.68
N SER A 7 -16.77 4.34 27.28
CA SER A 7 -18.06 3.73 27.58
C SER A 7 -18.78 4.41 28.76
N ARG A 8 -18.12 5.32 29.45
CA ARG A 8 -18.62 6.11 30.56
C ARG A 8 -18.21 7.58 30.42
N ARG A 9 -18.67 8.42 31.32
CA ARG A 9 -18.22 9.81 31.33
C ARG A 9 -16.72 9.88 31.64
N VAL A 10 -15.94 10.43 30.68
CA VAL A 10 -14.51 10.66 30.83
C VAL A 10 -14.28 11.84 31.74
N THR A 11 -13.43 11.70 32.75
CA THR A 11 -13.02 12.79 33.63
C THR A 11 -12.03 13.72 32.92
N ARG A 12 -11.87 14.95 33.43
CA ARG A 12 -10.91 15.92 32.87
C ARG A 12 -9.48 15.38 32.95
N ALA A 13 -9.10 14.76 34.03
CA ALA A 13 -7.75 14.18 34.21
C ALA A 13 -7.46 13.05 33.20
N GLU A 14 -8.44 12.15 32.99
CA GLU A 14 -8.32 11.08 31.99
C GLU A 14 -8.21 11.65 30.57
N TRP A 15 -9.01 12.66 30.25
CA TRP A 15 -8.94 13.33 28.94
C TRP A 15 -7.58 13.97 28.73
N ASP A 16 -7.08 14.75 29.69
CA ASP A 16 -5.78 15.41 29.60
C ASP A 16 -4.63 14.41 29.46
N ALA A 17 -4.72 13.25 30.17
CA ALA A 17 -3.75 12.16 30.02
C ALA A 17 -3.79 11.51 28.64
N ILE A 18 -4.97 11.36 28.01
CA ILE A 18 -5.12 10.80 26.67
C ILE A 18 -4.58 11.77 25.61
N VAL A 19 -4.96 13.04 25.70
CA VAL A 19 -4.58 14.06 24.71
C VAL A 19 -3.11 14.43 24.80
N GLY A 20 -2.56 14.47 26.03
CA GLY A 20 -1.16 14.77 26.29
C GLY A 20 -0.21 13.57 26.08
N ASN A 21 -0.72 12.40 25.71
CA ASN A 21 0.11 11.22 25.51
C ASN A 21 0.88 11.34 24.19
N GLU A 22 2.21 11.19 24.26
CA GLU A 22 3.13 11.28 23.10
C GLU A 22 2.85 10.21 22.03
N ASP A 23 2.26 9.06 22.42
CA ASP A 23 1.86 8.00 21.50
C ASP A 23 0.60 8.34 20.67
N HIS A 24 -0.05 9.47 20.93
CA HIS A 24 -1.27 9.91 20.23
C HIS A 24 -2.33 8.80 20.10
N PRO A 25 -2.86 8.25 21.21
CA PRO A 25 -3.73 7.06 21.18
C PRO A 25 -5.07 7.27 20.45
N LEU A 26 -5.51 8.51 20.27
CA LEU A 26 -6.72 8.84 19.51
C LEU A 26 -6.51 8.82 17.99
N GLN A 27 -5.26 8.75 17.54
CA GLN A 27 -4.99 8.70 16.11
C GLN A 27 -5.27 7.31 15.54
N ASN A 28 -6.22 7.21 14.63
CA ASN A 28 -6.50 5.96 13.92
C ASN A 28 -5.42 5.69 12.86
N ARG A 29 -4.38 4.95 13.26
CA ARG A 29 -3.23 4.66 12.40
C ARG A 29 -3.56 3.80 11.19
N ALA A 30 -4.69 3.10 11.18
CA ALA A 30 -5.11 2.29 10.06
C ALA A 30 -5.52 3.13 8.84
N ILE A 31 -6.08 4.32 9.06
CA ILE A 31 -6.64 5.18 8.01
C ILE A 31 -6.03 6.58 7.97
N GLN A 32 -5.51 7.07 9.10
CA GLN A 32 -4.97 8.44 9.21
C GLN A 32 -3.46 8.50 9.02
N ASN A 33 -2.75 7.38 9.08
CA ASN A 33 -1.33 7.30 8.78
C ASN A 33 -1.08 6.65 7.43
N VAL A 34 0.03 7.07 6.81
CA VAL A 34 0.52 6.48 5.57
C VAL A 34 1.98 6.08 5.73
N TYR A 35 2.33 4.96 5.13
CA TYR A 35 3.62 4.29 5.29
C TYR A 35 4.16 3.86 3.93
N SER A 36 5.48 3.73 3.82
CA SER A 36 6.09 2.97 2.72
C SER A 36 5.75 1.49 2.91
N PRO A 37 5.05 0.86 1.96
CA PRO A 37 4.56 -0.51 2.16
C PRO A 37 5.66 -1.57 2.18
N GLY A 38 6.85 -1.29 1.65
CA GLY A 38 7.93 -2.26 1.56
C GLY A 38 7.54 -3.48 0.72
N SER A 39 8.02 -4.66 1.10
CA SER A 39 7.88 -5.89 0.30
C SER A 39 6.45 -6.38 0.06
N VAL A 40 5.46 -5.96 0.86
CA VAL A 40 4.05 -6.28 0.55
C VAL A 40 3.59 -5.65 -0.77
N TRP A 41 4.23 -4.56 -1.18
CA TRP A 41 4.00 -3.91 -2.47
C TRP A 41 4.36 -4.77 -3.68
N LYS A 42 5.26 -5.72 -3.53
CA LYS A 42 5.73 -6.58 -4.62
C LYS A 42 4.61 -7.36 -5.29
N ALA A 43 3.53 -7.68 -4.58
CA ALA A 43 2.34 -8.29 -5.17
C ALA A 43 1.69 -7.38 -6.24
N ILE A 44 1.64 -6.06 -6.00
CA ILE A 44 1.10 -5.09 -6.95
C ILE A 44 2.04 -4.92 -8.16
N VAL A 45 3.36 -4.93 -7.91
CA VAL A 45 4.36 -4.87 -8.99
C VAL A 45 4.35 -6.16 -9.82
N ALA A 46 4.17 -7.32 -9.19
CA ALA A 46 3.99 -8.60 -9.88
C ALA A 46 2.76 -8.58 -10.81
N TYR A 47 1.62 -8.07 -10.31
CA TYR A 47 0.43 -7.86 -11.13
C TYR A 47 0.71 -6.91 -12.31
N ALA A 48 1.39 -5.80 -12.06
CA ALA A 48 1.79 -4.87 -13.13
C ALA A 48 2.69 -5.54 -14.18
N ALA A 49 3.62 -6.39 -13.74
CA ALA A 49 4.53 -7.13 -14.61
C ALA A 49 3.75 -8.10 -15.54
N LEU A 50 2.92 -8.95 -14.94
CA LEU A 50 2.12 -9.92 -15.68
C LEU A 50 1.15 -9.27 -16.67
N THR A 51 0.46 -8.20 -16.25
CA THR A 51 -0.50 -7.47 -17.12
C THR A 51 0.18 -6.62 -18.20
N SER A 52 1.49 -6.38 -18.06
CA SER A 52 2.31 -5.71 -19.07
C SER A 52 3.09 -6.69 -19.97
N GLY A 53 2.86 -8.00 -19.84
CA GLY A 53 3.42 -9.04 -20.69
C GLY A 53 4.80 -9.54 -20.26
N ILE A 54 5.27 -9.23 -19.05
CA ILE A 54 6.47 -9.88 -18.48
C ILE A 54 6.09 -11.31 -18.11
N ASP A 55 6.83 -12.30 -18.65
CA ASP A 55 6.58 -13.71 -18.38
C ASP A 55 6.97 -14.04 -16.92
N ALA A 56 6.09 -14.78 -16.23
CA ALA A 56 6.34 -15.24 -14.86
C ALA A 56 7.56 -16.16 -14.75
N SER A 57 7.92 -16.85 -15.83
CA SER A 57 9.08 -17.73 -15.93
C SER A 57 10.39 -17.00 -16.27
N GLU A 58 10.33 -15.69 -16.59
CA GLU A 58 11.52 -14.88 -16.85
C GLU A 58 12.41 -14.82 -15.61
N THR A 59 13.65 -15.26 -15.76
CA THR A 59 14.58 -15.39 -14.65
C THR A 59 15.52 -14.19 -14.52
N THR A 60 15.90 -13.90 -13.28
CA THR A 60 16.91 -12.90 -12.92
C THR A 60 17.93 -13.53 -11.96
N THR A 61 19.22 -13.30 -12.19
CA THR A 61 20.26 -13.68 -11.23
C THR A 61 20.45 -12.62 -10.16
N CYS A 62 20.30 -13.01 -8.90
CA CYS A 62 20.47 -12.15 -7.73
C CYS A 62 21.76 -12.49 -6.96
N PRO A 63 22.85 -11.76 -7.16
CA PRO A 63 24.07 -11.89 -6.36
C PRO A 63 24.04 -11.08 -5.05
N GLY A 64 22.84 -10.72 -4.57
CA GLY A 64 22.65 -9.87 -3.39
C GLY A 64 22.59 -8.37 -3.71
N TYR A 65 22.68 -7.97 -4.96
CA TYR A 65 22.54 -6.58 -5.43
C TYR A 65 22.33 -6.50 -6.94
N ALA A 66 21.95 -5.30 -7.39
CA ALA A 66 21.99 -4.92 -8.80
C ALA A 66 22.47 -3.46 -8.92
N THR A 67 22.99 -3.08 -10.09
CA THR A 67 23.44 -1.72 -10.35
C THR A 67 22.60 -1.09 -11.44
N PHE A 68 22.00 0.07 -11.15
CA PHE A 68 21.21 0.85 -12.09
C PHE A 68 21.65 2.31 -12.05
N TYR A 69 21.82 2.94 -13.21
CA TYR A 69 22.17 4.35 -13.33
C TYR A 69 23.43 4.74 -12.49
N GLY A 70 24.43 3.84 -12.46
CA GLY A 70 25.68 4.03 -11.70
C GLY A 70 25.57 3.85 -10.19
N ARG A 71 24.35 3.49 -9.66
CA ARG A 71 24.13 3.28 -8.24
C ARG A 71 23.87 1.80 -7.93
N LYS A 72 24.46 1.31 -6.84
CA LYS A 72 24.25 -0.05 -6.32
C LYS A 72 23.02 -0.09 -5.42
N PHE A 73 22.08 -0.98 -5.76
CA PHE A 73 20.88 -1.31 -4.97
C PHE A 73 21.07 -2.71 -4.37
N ARG A 74 20.95 -2.81 -3.06
CA ARG A 74 21.16 -4.08 -2.34
C ARG A 74 19.87 -4.88 -2.29
N CYS A 75 20.02 -6.20 -2.25
CA CYS A 75 19.00 -7.14 -1.82
C CYS A 75 19.32 -7.59 -0.39
N HIS A 76 18.34 -8.12 0.32
CA HIS A 76 18.55 -8.61 1.68
C HIS A 76 19.26 -9.98 1.73
N GLY A 77 19.42 -10.66 0.58
CA GLY A 77 20.13 -11.93 0.46
C GLY A 77 20.67 -12.18 -0.94
N VAL A 78 21.50 -13.22 -1.08
CA VAL A 78 21.94 -13.80 -2.35
C VAL A 78 20.95 -14.92 -2.71
N HIS A 79 20.16 -14.75 -3.77
CA HIS A 79 19.07 -15.68 -4.10
C HIS A 79 19.37 -16.56 -5.32
N GLY A 80 20.51 -16.32 -5.99
CA GLY A 80 20.83 -17.04 -7.23
C GLY A 80 19.86 -16.67 -8.36
N THR A 81 19.52 -17.63 -9.21
CA THR A 81 18.59 -17.45 -10.32
C THR A 81 17.15 -17.64 -9.82
N VAL A 82 16.31 -16.63 -9.98
CA VAL A 82 14.91 -16.63 -9.52
C VAL A 82 13.98 -16.17 -10.64
N ASP A 83 12.83 -16.80 -10.74
CA ASP A 83 11.65 -16.39 -11.52
C ASP A 83 10.68 -15.57 -10.65
N LEU A 84 9.54 -15.12 -11.18
CA LEU A 84 8.57 -14.33 -10.40
C LEU A 84 8.02 -15.08 -9.17
N PRO A 85 7.55 -16.35 -9.25
CA PRO A 85 7.09 -17.09 -8.07
C PRO A 85 8.15 -17.19 -6.98
N THR A 86 9.37 -17.58 -7.36
CA THR A 86 10.49 -17.68 -6.43
C THR A 86 10.87 -16.31 -5.87
N ALA A 87 10.90 -15.25 -6.70
CA ALA A 87 11.20 -13.90 -6.26
C ALA A 87 10.19 -13.36 -5.25
N LEU A 88 8.88 -13.69 -5.38
CA LEU A 88 7.86 -13.39 -4.39
C LEU A 88 8.10 -14.16 -3.08
N GLN A 89 8.37 -15.46 -3.18
CA GLN A 89 8.57 -16.35 -2.03
C GLN A 89 9.76 -15.89 -1.16
N VAL A 90 10.90 -15.60 -1.80
CA VAL A 90 12.12 -15.17 -1.09
C VAL A 90 12.23 -13.64 -1.00
N SER A 91 11.21 -12.91 -1.44
CA SER A 91 11.20 -11.44 -1.45
C SER A 91 12.42 -10.81 -2.16
N CYS A 92 12.85 -11.35 -3.30
CA CYS A 92 14.05 -10.93 -4.02
C CYS A 92 13.91 -9.51 -4.60
N ASP A 93 14.57 -8.52 -4.03
CA ASP A 93 14.52 -7.15 -4.54
C ASP A 93 15.09 -7.02 -5.94
N VAL A 94 16.12 -7.79 -6.31
CA VAL A 94 16.79 -7.68 -7.62
C VAL A 94 15.85 -8.02 -8.76
N TRP A 95 14.99 -9.03 -8.62
CA TRP A 95 13.96 -9.33 -9.61
C TRP A 95 13.00 -8.13 -9.78
N PHE A 96 12.51 -7.58 -8.67
CA PHE A 96 11.59 -6.44 -8.67
C PHE A 96 12.24 -5.14 -9.16
N TYR A 97 13.53 -4.92 -8.93
CA TYR A 97 14.27 -3.81 -9.54
C TYR A 97 14.28 -3.89 -11.06
N ASN A 98 14.55 -5.08 -11.61
CA ASN A 98 14.55 -5.30 -13.06
C ASN A 98 13.14 -5.12 -13.65
N ALA A 99 12.13 -5.72 -13.03
CA ALA A 99 10.73 -5.54 -13.43
C ALA A 99 10.32 -4.06 -13.37
N GLY A 100 10.65 -3.35 -12.28
CA GLY A 100 10.35 -1.92 -12.16
C GLY A 100 11.03 -1.06 -13.21
N ARG A 101 12.28 -1.34 -13.55
CA ARG A 101 13.00 -0.67 -14.65
C ARG A 101 12.31 -0.88 -16.01
N GLN A 102 11.83 -2.10 -16.27
CA GLN A 102 11.15 -2.45 -17.51
C GLN A 102 9.75 -1.81 -17.60
N LEU A 103 8.99 -1.84 -16.50
CA LEU A 103 7.64 -1.29 -16.40
C LEU A 103 7.59 0.25 -16.46
N GLY A 104 8.53 0.90 -15.80
CA GLY A 104 8.44 2.33 -15.49
C GLY A 104 7.39 2.62 -14.41
N VAL A 105 7.46 3.83 -13.84
CA VAL A 105 6.60 4.23 -12.71
C VAL A 105 5.12 4.30 -13.08
N ASP A 106 4.79 4.68 -14.32
CA ASP A 106 3.40 4.87 -14.73
C ASP A 106 2.63 3.54 -14.89
N ALA A 107 3.29 2.45 -15.30
CA ALA A 107 2.68 1.12 -15.30
C ALA A 107 2.39 0.63 -13.88
N ILE A 108 3.34 0.82 -12.97
CA ILE A 108 3.15 0.51 -11.54
C ILE A 108 2.01 1.35 -10.96
N ALA A 109 1.96 2.64 -11.29
CA ALA A 109 0.90 3.54 -10.82
C ALA A 109 -0.49 3.15 -11.35
N ARG A 110 -0.60 2.70 -12.60
CA ARG A 110 -1.88 2.18 -13.16
C ARG A 110 -2.35 0.95 -12.39
N ALA A 111 -1.47 -0.03 -12.17
CA ALA A 111 -1.78 -1.21 -11.38
C ALA A 111 -2.21 -0.83 -9.95
N ALA A 112 -1.46 0.03 -9.29
CA ALA A 112 -1.78 0.52 -7.95
C ALA A 112 -3.18 1.15 -7.87
N ARG A 113 -3.53 2.00 -8.83
CA ARG A 113 -4.86 2.64 -8.88
C ARG A 113 -5.98 1.62 -9.15
N ALA A 114 -5.73 0.58 -9.93
CA ALA A 114 -6.69 -0.51 -10.13
C ALA A 114 -7.00 -1.23 -8.80
N PHE A 115 -6.01 -1.37 -7.91
CA PHE A 115 -6.19 -1.89 -6.55
C PHE A 115 -6.65 -0.83 -5.53
N GLY A 116 -7.03 0.36 -5.97
CA GLY A 116 -7.63 1.40 -5.13
C GLY A 116 -6.64 2.24 -4.33
N PHE A 117 -5.33 2.11 -4.54
CA PHE A 117 -4.34 3.00 -3.92
C PHE A 117 -4.39 4.42 -4.48
N GLY A 118 -3.94 5.39 -3.68
CA GLY A 118 -3.91 6.80 -4.06
C GLY A 118 -5.25 7.52 -3.91
N ARG A 119 -6.25 6.89 -3.29
CA ARG A 119 -7.56 7.47 -2.94
C ARG A 119 -8.10 6.83 -1.66
N PRO A 120 -9.02 7.48 -0.93
CA PRO A 120 -9.70 6.88 0.21
C PRO A 120 -10.38 5.56 -0.14
N THR A 121 -10.44 4.64 0.82
CA THR A 121 -11.08 3.33 0.61
C THR A 121 -12.61 3.41 0.61
N GLY A 122 -13.14 4.48 1.19
CA GLY A 122 -14.58 4.67 1.37
C GLY A 122 -15.12 4.02 2.64
N VAL A 123 -14.23 3.71 3.61
CA VAL A 123 -14.68 3.26 4.94
C VAL A 123 -15.55 4.33 5.57
N ASP A 124 -16.57 3.89 6.33
CA ASP A 124 -17.51 4.73 7.08
C ASP A 124 -16.89 5.42 8.31
N LEU A 125 -15.59 5.75 8.23
CA LEU A 125 -14.81 6.50 9.19
C LEU A 125 -14.06 7.66 8.55
N SER A 126 -14.00 8.79 9.24
CA SER A 126 -13.32 10.01 8.79
C SER A 126 -12.43 10.59 9.91
N PRO A 127 -11.33 11.26 9.56
CA PRO A 127 -10.77 11.45 8.22
C PRO A 127 -9.94 10.26 7.72
N GLU A 128 -9.98 9.97 6.41
CA GLU A 128 -9.14 8.95 5.77
C GLU A 128 -8.11 9.61 4.86
N LYS A 129 -6.84 9.18 4.93
CA LYS A 129 -5.78 9.67 4.04
C LYS A 129 -5.70 8.85 2.74
N ALA A 130 -5.59 9.57 1.62
CA ALA A 130 -5.49 8.97 0.29
C ALA A 130 -4.15 8.28 0.01
N GLY A 131 -3.09 8.57 0.79
CA GLY A 131 -1.75 8.13 0.46
C GLY A 131 -1.16 8.86 -0.75
N ASN A 132 -0.08 8.32 -1.29
CA ASN A 132 0.57 8.84 -2.50
C ASN A 132 1.03 7.70 -3.40
N VAL A 133 0.56 7.68 -4.64
CA VAL A 133 1.02 6.77 -5.70
C VAL A 133 1.80 7.61 -6.72
N PRO A 134 3.14 7.50 -6.73
CA PRO A 134 3.97 8.30 -7.63
C PRO A 134 3.76 7.91 -9.10
N SER A 135 3.86 8.91 -9.97
CA SER A 135 3.81 8.78 -11.44
C SER A 135 4.57 9.94 -12.07
N THR A 136 4.78 9.90 -13.37
CA THR A 136 5.37 11.03 -14.10
C THR A 136 4.52 12.30 -13.93
N ALA A 137 3.20 12.18 -14.05
CA ALA A 137 2.25 13.28 -13.86
C ALA A 137 2.27 13.82 -12.42
N TRP A 138 2.31 12.93 -11.42
CA TRP A 138 2.43 13.33 -10.02
C TRP A 138 3.72 14.12 -9.77
N SER A 139 4.84 13.69 -10.34
CA SER A 139 6.13 14.37 -10.16
C SER A 139 6.06 15.81 -10.68
N LEU A 140 5.52 16.02 -11.87
CA LEU A 140 5.34 17.35 -12.44
C LEU A 140 4.38 18.21 -11.61
N ALA A 141 3.25 17.64 -11.17
CA ALA A 141 2.24 18.37 -10.41
C ALA A 141 2.71 18.74 -8.99
N ALA A 142 3.29 17.79 -8.25
CA ALA A 142 3.62 17.95 -6.84
C ALA A 142 5.04 18.49 -6.61
N ARG A 143 6.02 18.03 -7.39
CA ARG A 143 7.44 18.36 -7.18
C ARG A 143 7.97 19.39 -8.18
N LYS A 144 7.21 19.71 -9.25
CA LYS A 144 7.58 20.67 -10.29
C LYS A 144 8.81 20.27 -11.10
N HIS A 145 9.15 19.00 -11.13
CA HIS A 145 10.23 18.45 -11.95
C HIS A 145 9.86 17.08 -12.55
N PRO A 146 10.51 16.66 -13.65
CA PRO A 146 10.30 15.34 -14.24
C PRO A 146 10.62 14.21 -13.27
N TRP A 147 9.99 13.05 -13.51
CA TRP A 147 10.34 11.82 -12.82
C TRP A 147 11.70 11.30 -13.30
N TYR A 148 12.56 10.91 -12.36
CA TYR A 148 13.84 10.30 -12.71
C TYR A 148 13.70 8.76 -12.73
N PRO A 149 14.11 8.08 -13.82
CA PRO A 149 13.96 6.62 -13.94
C PRO A 149 14.55 5.83 -12.77
N GLY A 150 15.63 6.30 -12.15
CA GLY A 150 16.24 5.66 -10.98
C GLY A 150 15.35 5.62 -9.73
N GLU A 151 14.37 6.52 -9.61
CA GLU A 151 13.41 6.51 -8.50
C GLU A 151 12.43 5.33 -8.60
N THR A 152 12.15 4.85 -9.84
CA THR A 152 11.30 3.68 -10.07
C THR A 152 11.85 2.43 -9.41
N ILE A 153 13.17 2.30 -9.32
CA ILE A 153 13.84 1.16 -8.67
C ILE A 153 13.39 1.05 -7.20
N SER A 154 13.33 2.17 -6.48
CA SER A 154 12.85 2.19 -5.10
C SER A 154 11.33 1.93 -5.02
N VAL A 155 10.54 2.51 -5.93
CA VAL A 155 9.08 2.31 -5.97
C VAL A 155 8.72 0.85 -6.23
N ALA A 156 9.51 0.14 -7.04
CA ALA A 156 9.27 -1.27 -7.35
C ALA A 156 9.32 -2.21 -6.12
N ILE A 157 9.97 -1.78 -5.05
CA ILE A 157 10.03 -2.53 -3.77
C ILE A 157 9.24 -1.86 -2.64
N GLY A 158 8.32 -0.94 -2.97
CA GLY A 158 7.47 -0.29 -2.00
C GLY A 158 8.15 0.79 -1.17
N GLN A 159 9.16 1.47 -1.73
CA GLN A 159 9.94 2.53 -1.09
C GLN A 159 9.85 3.86 -1.87
N GLY A 160 10.62 4.85 -1.46
CA GLY A 160 10.63 6.17 -2.10
C GLY A 160 9.40 7.00 -1.75
N PRO A 161 8.82 7.78 -2.69
CA PRO A 161 7.68 8.65 -2.42
C PRO A 161 6.33 7.93 -2.36
N LEU A 162 6.32 6.61 -2.47
CA LEU A 162 5.12 5.78 -2.35
C LEU A 162 4.66 5.71 -0.89
N LEU A 163 3.41 6.09 -0.63
CA LEU A 163 2.81 6.08 0.70
C LEU A 163 1.39 5.53 0.63
N VAL A 164 1.09 4.55 1.48
CA VAL A 164 -0.23 3.90 1.54
C VAL A 164 -0.69 3.75 2.98
N SER A 165 -2.01 3.70 3.22
CA SER A 165 -2.53 3.36 4.54
C SER A 165 -2.59 1.84 4.73
N ALA A 166 -2.65 1.39 5.98
CA ALA A 166 -2.80 -0.03 6.30
C ALA A 166 -4.12 -0.59 5.74
N LEU A 167 -5.20 0.20 5.81
CA LEU A 167 -6.51 -0.21 5.30
C LEU A 167 -6.52 -0.32 3.77
N GLN A 168 -5.86 0.61 3.04
CA GLN A 168 -5.69 0.47 1.59
C GLN A 168 -4.98 -0.84 1.22
N THR A 169 -3.92 -1.18 1.96
CA THR A 169 -3.18 -2.42 1.74
C THR A 169 -4.06 -3.64 1.98
N ALA A 170 -4.77 -3.70 3.10
CA ALA A 170 -5.69 -4.80 3.41
C ALA A 170 -6.78 -4.96 2.34
N ARG A 171 -7.37 -3.83 1.90
CA ARG A 171 -8.37 -3.81 0.82
C ARG A 171 -7.84 -4.33 -0.51
N ALA A 172 -6.62 -3.93 -0.89
CA ALA A 172 -5.98 -4.38 -2.12
C ALA A 172 -5.75 -5.89 -2.11
N PHE A 173 -5.27 -6.44 -0.98
CA PHE A 173 -5.09 -7.90 -0.82
C PHE A 173 -6.42 -8.66 -0.77
N ALA A 174 -7.47 -8.08 -0.20
CA ALA A 174 -8.81 -8.65 -0.29
C ALA A 174 -9.30 -8.72 -1.76
N GLY A 175 -9.02 -7.68 -2.55
CA GLY A 175 -9.30 -7.70 -4.00
C GLY A 175 -8.50 -8.73 -4.77
N LEU A 176 -7.22 -8.93 -4.41
CA LEU A 176 -6.38 -10.01 -4.98
C LEU A 176 -6.93 -11.42 -4.65
N ALA A 177 -7.52 -11.59 -3.47
CA ALA A 177 -8.10 -12.86 -3.03
C ALA A 177 -9.49 -13.13 -3.65
N ASN A 178 -10.20 -12.11 -4.11
CA ASN A 178 -11.50 -12.25 -4.74
C ASN A 178 -11.36 -12.81 -6.17
N ARG A 179 -12.13 -13.86 -6.47
CA ARG A 179 -12.10 -14.49 -7.80
C ARG A 179 -12.61 -13.59 -8.93
N ASP A 180 -13.49 -12.65 -8.62
CA ASP A 180 -14.05 -11.66 -9.56
C ASP A 180 -13.25 -10.36 -9.63
N GLY A 181 -12.17 -10.25 -8.83
CA GLY A 181 -11.32 -9.07 -8.75
C GLY A 181 -12.01 -7.85 -8.11
N ALA A 182 -13.20 -8.01 -7.53
CA ALA A 182 -13.91 -6.91 -6.89
C ALA A 182 -13.17 -6.41 -5.65
N LEU A 183 -12.98 -5.08 -5.58
CA LEU A 183 -12.41 -4.42 -4.41
C LEU A 183 -13.52 -4.19 -3.37
N PRO A 184 -13.48 -4.83 -2.20
CA PRO A 184 -14.48 -4.60 -1.17
C PRO A 184 -14.42 -3.15 -0.67
N VAL A 185 -15.56 -2.58 -0.32
CA VAL A 185 -15.60 -1.35 0.47
C VAL A 185 -15.61 -1.75 1.94
N PRO A 186 -14.61 -1.30 2.74
CA PRO A 186 -14.58 -1.63 4.16
C PRO A 186 -15.76 -0.96 4.90
N HIS A 187 -16.37 -1.66 5.83
CA HIS A 187 -17.46 -1.14 6.68
C HIS A 187 -17.23 -1.53 8.12
N LEU A 188 -17.58 -0.65 9.05
CA LEU A 188 -17.70 -0.98 10.48
C LEU A 188 -19.08 -1.58 10.78
N PHE A 189 -20.09 -1.15 10.03
CA PHE A 189 -21.46 -1.59 10.23
C PHE A 189 -21.95 -2.37 9.01
N ARG A 190 -22.46 -3.55 9.26
CA ARG A 190 -23.31 -4.26 8.30
C ARG A 190 -24.75 -3.79 8.53
N ILE A 191 -25.62 -3.87 7.55
CA ILE A 191 -27.02 -3.45 7.63
C ILE A 191 -27.61 -3.80 9.01
N GLY A 192 -27.99 -2.76 9.77
CA GLY A 192 -28.69 -2.91 11.05
C GLY A 192 -30.21 -2.81 10.87
N GLU A 193 -30.99 -3.60 11.59
CA GLU A 193 -32.43 -3.39 11.71
C GLU A 193 -32.71 -2.33 12.78
N HIS A 194 -33.50 -1.31 12.44
CA HIS A 194 -33.94 -0.35 13.44
C HIS A 194 -35.01 -1.02 14.32
N VAL A 195 -34.62 -1.41 15.55
CA VAL A 195 -35.42 -2.24 16.47
C VAL A 195 -36.79 -1.65 16.79
N ARG A 196 -37.02 -0.34 16.60
CA ARG A 196 -38.31 0.32 16.85
C ARG A 196 -39.24 0.45 15.63
N SER A 197 -38.77 0.26 14.43
CA SER A 197 -39.56 0.51 13.20
C SER A 197 -39.58 -0.65 12.23
N GLY A 198 -38.82 -1.71 12.45
CA GLY A 198 -38.69 -2.83 11.50
C GLY A 198 -38.10 -2.43 10.15
N LYS A 199 -37.63 -1.18 9.99
CA LYS A 199 -36.99 -0.70 8.76
C LYS A 199 -35.52 -1.10 8.76
N ARG A 200 -35.09 -1.77 7.69
CA ARG A 200 -33.68 -1.96 7.39
C ARG A 200 -33.08 -0.63 6.97
N VAL A 201 -32.07 -0.18 7.66
CA VAL A 201 -31.30 1.00 7.31
C VAL A 201 -29.90 0.53 6.90
N ALA A 202 -29.50 0.82 5.67
CA ALA A 202 -28.13 0.66 5.23
C ALA A 202 -27.32 1.84 5.79
N TYR A 203 -26.28 1.53 6.54
CA TYR A 203 -25.28 2.50 7.00
C TYR A 203 -24.05 2.38 6.13
#